data_9651118bd732f0825686d6038524e27c
#
_entry.id   9651118bd732f0825686d6038524e27c
#
_cell.length_a   1.000
_cell.length_b   1.000
_cell.length_c   1.000
_cell.angle_alpha   90.00
_cell.angle_beta   90.00
_cell.angle_gamma   90.00
#
_symmetry.space_group_name_H-M   'P 1'
#
loop_
_entity.id
_entity.type
_entity.pdbx_description
1 polymer ?
#
loop_
_entity_poly.entity_id
_entity_poly.type
_entity_poly.pdbx_seq_one_letter_code
_entity_poly.pdbx_strand_id
1 'polypeptide(L)'
;MASTLISRPTLSKPKPTKKDRPKKAKPTKGICPQCAYIFRGTPEHYPHCQKEIPVIVFRKNKTDRQMYKEALDSLCRLITTWRDGCTCVLSEVDGGKCSNISQWGHVIPQGGSAYLVYELSNSFRQCSSHNKIHDDVNPLIYPDWYANKWGSRALKMLKDAQRHDDYETAELRDMVITYSDLYDMRFSFSSSTLADKVEAGFYGSIIREAWIKEGRI
;
A
#
# COMPACT_ATOMS: atom_id res chain seq x y z
N MET A 1 -82.60 -17.25 29.86
CA MET A 1 -81.46 -17.82 29.16
C MET A 1 -80.31 -16.80 29.26
N ALA A 2 -79.38 -16.98 30.12
CA ALA A 2 -78.24 -16.03 30.32
C ALA A 2 -77.02 -16.50 29.52
N SER A 3 -76.58 -15.69 28.54
CA SER A 3 -75.38 -15.98 27.70
C SER A 3 -74.16 -15.49 28.42
N THR A 4 -73.32 -16.40 28.82
CA THR A 4 -72.01 -16.16 29.46
C THR A 4 -70.97 -15.85 28.38
N LEU A 5 -70.53 -14.59 28.28
CA LEU A 5 -69.45 -14.15 27.45
C LEU A 5 -68.11 -14.58 28.05
N ILE A 6 -67.43 -15.57 27.42
CA ILE A 6 -66.09 -16.00 27.76
C ILE A 6 -65.11 -15.01 27.12
N SER A 7 -64.46 -14.17 27.95
CA SER A 7 -63.40 -13.28 27.51
C SER A 7 -62.12 -14.07 27.20
N ARG A 8 -61.60 -13.95 25.96
CA ARG A 8 -60.36 -14.57 25.53
C ARG A 8 -59.17 -13.85 26.20
N PRO A 9 -58.18 -14.60 26.73
CA PRO A 9 -56.96 -13.99 27.25
C PRO A 9 -56.13 -13.40 26.10
N THR A 10 -55.80 -12.12 26.20
CA THR A 10 -54.87 -11.45 25.30
C THR A 10 -53.45 -11.93 25.59
N LEU A 11 -52.89 -12.76 24.72
CA LEU A 11 -51.47 -13.14 24.73
C LEU A 11 -50.63 -11.90 24.43
N SER A 12 -50.00 -11.34 25.45
CA SER A 12 -48.99 -10.28 25.29
C SER A 12 -47.79 -10.82 24.56
N LYS A 13 -47.44 -10.23 23.41
CA LYS A 13 -46.20 -10.59 22.67
C LYS A 13 -44.99 -10.40 23.57
N PRO A 14 -44.07 -11.37 23.63
CA PRO A 14 -42.87 -11.26 24.44
C PRO A 14 -42.02 -10.04 23.96
N LYS A 15 -41.56 -9.24 24.91
CA LYS A 15 -40.69 -8.11 24.61
C LYS A 15 -39.38 -8.65 24.05
N PRO A 16 -38.86 -8.09 22.92
CA PRO A 16 -37.62 -8.52 22.33
C PRO A 16 -36.44 -8.39 23.33
N THR A 17 -35.68 -9.45 23.49
CA THR A 17 -34.55 -9.49 24.40
C THR A 17 -33.44 -8.58 23.87
N LYS A 18 -32.54 -8.10 24.77
CA LYS A 18 -31.37 -7.25 24.35
C LYS A 18 -30.47 -7.90 23.29
N LYS A 19 -30.56 -9.23 23.10
CA LYS A 19 -29.81 -9.98 22.08
C LYS A 19 -30.34 -9.77 20.66
N ASP A 20 -31.63 -9.42 20.50
CA ASP A 20 -32.28 -9.34 19.17
C ASP A 20 -32.23 -7.94 18.55
N ARG A 21 -31.56 -6.97 19.21
CA ARG A 21 -31.31 -5.67 18.58
C ARG A 21 -30.19 -5.80 17.55
N PRO A 22 -30.44 -5.50 16.26
CA PRO A 22 -29.39 -5.48 15.27
C PRO A 22 -28.31 -4.51 15.73
N LYS A 23 -27.07 -5.02 15.87
CA LYS A 23 -25.92 -4.17 16.21
C LYS A 23 -25.82 -3.13 15.11
N LYS A 24 -26.04 -1.86 15.42
CA LYS A 24 -25.80 -0.75 14.48
C LYS A 24 -24.37 -0.90 13.95
N ALA A 25 -24.24 -1.08 12.66
CA ALA A 25 -22.93 -1.12 12.01
C ALA A 25 -22.16 0.15 12.41
N LYS A 26 -20.96 -0.02 12.94
CA LYS A 26 -20.10 1.13 13.27
C LYS A 26 -19.80 1.87 11.99
N PRO A 27 -19.87 3.21 11.98
CA PRO A 27 -19.56 3.97 10.79
C PRO A 27 -18.18 3.61 10.29
N THR A 28 -18.11 3.22 9.03
CA THR A 28 -16.87 2.88 8.35
C THR A 28 -16.16 4.18 7.97
N LYS A 29 -14.87 4.27 8.24
CA LYS A 29 -14.02 5.39 7.83
C LYS A 29 -13.07 4.84 6.78
N GLY A 30 -12.94 5.51 5.68
CA GLY A 30 -12.06 5.08 4.60
C GLY A 30 -11.43 6.27 3.89
N ILE A 31 -10.47 5.99 3.03
CA ILE A 31 -9.82 6.97 2.17
C ILE A 31 -10.03 6.57 0.72
N CYS A 32 -10.36 7.53 -0.12
CA CYS A 32 -10.27 7.35 -1.55
C CYS A 32 -8.82 7.60 -1.96
N PRO A 33 -8.07 6.59 -2.43
CA PRO A 33 -6.66 6.77 -2.77
C PRO A 33 -6.46 7.73 -3.93
N GLN A 34 -7.47 7.90 -4.80
CA GLN A 34 -7.39 8.77 -5.97
C GLN A 34 -7.36 10.26 -5.64
N CYS A 35 -8.20 10.73 -4.70
CA CYS A 35 -8.28 12.15 -4.35
C CYS A 35 -7.88 12.40 -2.89
N ALA A 36 -7.37 11.38 -2.20
CA ALA A 36 -7.04 11.40 -0.77
C ALA A 36 -8.19 11.85 0.14
N TYR A 37 -9.44 11.79 -0.36
CA TYR A 37 -10.60 12.19 0.43
C TYR A 37 -10.92 11.14 1.48
N ILE A 38 -11.08 11.60 2.71
CA ILE A 38 -11.46 10.76 3.85
C ILE A 38 -12.99 10.77 3.97
N PHE A 39 -13.63 9.62 3.76
CA PHE A 39 -15.07 9.48 3.91
C PHE A 39 -15.45 8.77 5.21
N ARG A 40 -16.67 9.08 5.70
CA ARG A 40 -17.28 8.41 6.86
C ARG A 40 -18.64 7.87 6.42
N GLY A 41 -18.82 6.56 6.51
CA GLY A 41 -20.04 5.89 6.07
C GLY A 41 -19.81 4.89 4.93
N THR A 42 -20.81 4.70 4.08
CA THR A 42 -20.70 3.81 2.91
C THR A 42 -19.99 4.51 1.75
N PRO A 43 -19.21 3.77 0.92
CA PRO A 43 -18.48 4.35 -0.23
C PRO A 43 -19.40 4.89 -1.33
N GLU A 44 -20.71 4.67 -1.25
CA GLU A 44 -21.72 5.04 -2.27
C GLU A 44 -21.88 6.56 -2.49
N HIS A 45 -21.25 7.39 -1.64
CA HIS A 45 -21.38 8.86 -1.71
C HIS A 45 -20.33 9.54 -2.62
N TYR A 46 -19.60 8.80 -3.45
CA TYR A 46 -18.57 9.36 -4.33
C TYR A 46 -18.82 9.13 -5.82
N PRO A 47 -19.76 9.87 -6.43
CA PRO A 47 -19.98 9.79 -7.88
C PRO A 47 -18.82 10.36 -8.72
N HIS A 48 -17.83 11.03 -8.10
CA HIS A 48 -16.73 11.70 -8.82
C HIS A 48 -15.46 10.88 -8.96
N CYS A 49 -15.30 9.81 -8.17
CA CYS A 49 -14.16 8.90 -8.29
C CYS A 49 -14.56 7.68 -9.11
N GLN A 50 -14.34 7.72 -10.41
CA GLN A 50 -14.70 6.65 -11.35
C GLN A 50 -13.59 5.59 -11.55
N LYS A 51 -12.53 5.61 -10.74
CA LYS A 51 -11.37 4.75 -10.97
C LYS A 51 -11.45 3.45 -10.14
N GLU A 52 -10.87 2.39 -10.70
CA GLU A 52 -10.90 1.01 -10.19
C GLU A 52 -10.01 0.75 -8.96
N ILE A 53 -9.42 1.80 -8.35
CA ILE A 53 -8.60 1.59 -7.17
C ILE A 53 -9.52 1.24 -5.99
N PRO A 54 -9.33 0.09 -5.35
CA PRO A 54 -10.18 -0.32 -4.24
C PRO A 54 -10.10 0.69 -3.09
N VAL A 55 -11.25 1.13 -2.64
CA VAL A 55 -11.37 2.02 -1.48
C VAL A 55 -10.75 1.34 -0.25
N ILE A 56 -9.82 2.03 0.40
CA ILE A 56 -9.19 1.53 1.61
C ILE A 56 -10.07 1.85 2.81
N VAL A 57 -10.64 0.80 3.42
CA VAL A 57 -11.58 0.91 4.53
C VAL A 57 -10.87 0.62 5.86
N PHE A 58 -11.00 1.52 6.80
CA PHE A 58 -10.40 1.40 8.14
C PHE A 58 -11.43 1.02 9.20
N ARG A 59 -11.13 -0.02 9.97
CA ARG A 59 -12.01 -0.56 11.02
C ARG A 59 -11.86 0.13 12.39
N LYS A 60 -10.86 1.00 12.57
CA LYS A 60 -10.54 1.67 13.83
C LYS A 60 -10.55 3.18 13.68
N ASN A 61 -10.77 3.90 14.77
CA ASN A 61 -10.58 5.34 14.80
C ASN A 61 -9.08 5.65 14.62
N LYS A 62 -8.69 6.05 13.40
CA LYS A 62 -7.34 6.44 13.05
C LYS A 62 -7.29 7.94 12.80
N THR A 63 -6.13 8.54 13.05
CA THR A 63 -5.83 9.90 12.60
C THR A 63 -5.69 9.92 11.08
N ASP A 64 -5.84 11.09 10.48
CA ASP A 64 -5.67 11.26 9.03
C ASP A 64 -4.27 10.83 8.58
N ARG A 65 -3.24 11.19 9.35
CA ARG A 65 -1.86 10.74 9.14
C ARG A 65 -1.72 9.20 9.09
N GLN A 66 -2.33 8.50 10.03
CA GLN A 66 -2.32 7.03 10.04
C GLN A 66 -3.03 6.44 8.84
N MET A 67 -4.11 7.07 8.38
CA MET A 67 -4.83 6.60 7.19
C MET A 67 -4.03 6.81 5.91
N TYR A 68 -3.33 7.95 5.76
CA TYR A 68 -2.45 8.18 4.61
C TYR A 68 -1.28 7.18 4.59
N LYS A 69 -0.65 6.90 5.74
CA LYS A 69 0.41 5.89 5.83
C LYS A 69 -0.07 4.50 5.37
N GLU A 70 -1.24 4.04 5.83
CA GLU A 70 -1.79 2.75 5.42
C GLU A 70 -2.24 2.74 3.94
N ALA A 71 -2.69 3.87 3.41
CA ALA A 71 -2.98 4.00 1.99
C ALA A 71 -1.70 3.87 1.16
N LEU A 72 -0.61 4.51 1.58
CA LEU A 72 0.70 4.40 0.94
C LEU A 72 1.26 2.99 1.04
N ASP A 73 1.18 2.32 2.19
CA ASP A 73 1.56 0.91 2.32
C ASP A 73 0.84 0.04 1.28
N SER A 74 -0.45 0.28 1.08
CA SER A 74 -1.26 -0.47 0.10
C SER A 74 -0.87 -0.14 -1.34
N LEU A 75 -0.70 1.14 -1.66
CA LEU A 75 -0.31 1.59 -3.01
C LEU A 75 1.09 1.13 -3.38
N CYS A 76 2.07 1.29 -2.50
CA CYS A 76 3.44 0.79 -2.74
C CYS A 76 3.46 -0.71 -3.00
N ARG A 77 2.68 -1.50 -2.24
CA ARG A 77 2.54 -2.95 -2.48
C ARG A 77 1.89 -3.27 -3.83
N LEU A 78 0.87 -2.52 -4.23
CA LEU A 78 0.20 -2.70 -5.52
C LEU A 78 1.15 -2.36 -6.68
N ILE A 79 1.82 -1.21 -6.60
CA ILE A 79 2.78 -0.75 -7.62
C ILE A 79 3.94 -1.73 -7.75
N THR A 80 4.58 -2.11 -6.64
CA THR A 80 5.70 -3.05 -6.66
C THR A 80 5.27 -4.44 -7.12
N THR A 81 4.07 -4.91 -6.78
CA THR A 81 3.54 -6.19 -7.26
C THR A 81 3.32 -6.17 -8.77
N TRP A 82 2.74 -5.11 -9.31
CA TRP A 82 2.58 -4.97 -10.75
C TRP A 82 3.93 -4.82 -11.46
N ARG A 83 4.83 -3.98 -10.92
CA ARG A 83 6.13 -3.64 -11.52
C ARG A 83 7.09 -4.83 -11.56
N ASP A 84 7.23 -5.53 -10.44
CA ASP A 84 8.23 -6.59 -10.24
C ASP A 84 7.62 -7.98 -10.50
N GLY A 85 6.31 -8.08 -10.71
CA GLY A 85 5.61 -9.34 -10.87
C GLY A 85 5.48 -10.14 -9.57
N CYS A 86 5.23 -11.46 -9.71
CA CYS A 86 5.07 -12.37 -8.57
C CYS A 86 6.38 -13.06 -8.17
N THR A 87 7.53 -12.53 -8.58
CA THR A 87 8.84 -13.12 -8.31
C THR A 87 9.62 -12.29 -7.29
N CYS A 88 10.52 -12.95 -6.57
CA CYS A 88 11.47 -12.28 -5.69
C CYS A 88 12.58 -11.67 -6.52
N VAL A 89 12.88 -10.39 -6.36
CA VAL A 89 13.94 -9.71 -7.11
C VAL A 89 15.34 -10.27 -6.80
N LEU A 90 15.53 -10.92 -5.65
CA LEU A 90 16.78 -11.57 -5.27
C LEU A 90 16.87 -13.05 -5.70
N SER A 91 15.89 -13.58 -6.44
CA SER A 91 15.90 -14.98 -6.88
C SER A 91 17.09 -15.32 -7.78
N GLU A 92 17.63 -14.34 -8.48
CA GLU A 92 18.77 -14.50 -9.38
C GLU A 92 20.13 -14.51 -8.64
N VAL A 93 20.15 -14.07 -7.37
CA VAL A 93 21.40 -13.88 -6.61
C VAL A 93 21.89 -15.16 -5.93
N ASP A 94 20.95 -15.97 -5.41
CA ASP A 94 21.29 -17.15 -4.59
C ASP A 94 20.88 -18.50 -5.22
N GLY A 95 20.64 -18.54 -6.51
CA GLY A 95 20.29 -19.75 -7.24
C GLY A 95 18.87 -20.25 -6.99
N GLY A 96 17.96 -19.36 -6.60
CA GLY A 96 16.52 -19.66 -6.58
C GLY A 96 15.99 -20.28 -5.30
N LYS A 97 16.66 -20.15 -4.18
CA LYS A 97 16.20 -20.62 -2.85
C LYS A 97 15.09 -19.74 -2.26
N CYS A 98 14.19 -19.29 -3.10
CA CYS A 98 13.07 -18.47 -2.70
C CYS A 98 11.97 -19.25 -2.00
N SER A 99 11.39 -18.69 -0.97
CA SER A 99 10.07 -19.11 -0.49
C SER A 99 8.98 -18.61 -1.46
N ASN A 100 7.83 -19.27 -1.45
CA ASN A 100 6.71 -18.91 -2.35
C ASN A 100 5.98 -17.62 -1.96
N ILE A 101 6.33 -17.01 -0.83
CA ILE A 101 5.69 -15.78 -0.32
C ILE A 101 6.53 -14.59 -0.72
N SER A 102 5.97 -13.69 -1.53
CA SER A 102 6.60 -12.44 -1.88
C SER A 102 6.17 -11.32 -0.93
N GLN A 103 7.13 -10.61 -0.40
CA GLN A 103 6.95 -9.49 0.53
C GLN A 103 7.35 -8.17 -0.14
N TRP A 104 6.98 -7.07 0.48
CA TRP A 104 7.45 -5.74 0.14
C TRP A 104 8.70 -5.46 0.99
N GLY A 105 9.86 -5.61 0.37
CA GLY A 105 11.16 -5.43 1.02
C GLY A 105 11.79 -4.09 0.66
N HIS A 106 12.70 -3.60 1.52
CA HIS A 106 13.38 -2.32 1.37
C HIS A 106 14.90 -2.53 1.26
N VAL A 107 15.55 -1.84 0.31
CA VAL A 107 17.02 -1.85 0.13
C VAL A 107 17.68 -1.21 1.35
N ILE A 108 17.20 -0.06 1.78
CA ILE A 108 17.49 0.54 3.08
C ILE A 108 16.37 0.17 4.03
N PRO A 109 16.62 -0.59 5.11
CA PRO A 109 15.60 -1.04 6.03
C PRO A 109 14.75 0.11 6.60
N GLN A 110 13.49 -0.15 6.89
CA GLN A 110 12.54 0.86 7.43
C GLN A 110 13.04 1.49 8.73
N GLY A 111 13.74 0.74 9.58
CA GLY A 111 14.36 1.26 10.80
C GLY A 111 15.52 2.23 10.54
N GLY A 112 16.06 2.24 9.34
CA GLY A 112 17.18 3.10 8.94
C GLY A 112 16.76 4.48 8.40
N SER A 113 15.51 4.62 7.93
CA SER A 113 15.03 5.90 7.39
C SER A 113 13.51 5.94 7.32
N ALA A 114 12.89 6.87 8.05
CA ALA A 114 11.46 7.13 7.96
C ALA A 114 11.05 7.68 6.58
N TYR A 115 11.94 8.45 5.96
CA TYR A 115 11.71 9.06 4.64
C TYR A 115 11.65 8.03 3.51
N LEU A 116 12.51 6.99 3.53
CA LEU A 116 12.62 6.02 2.45
C LEU A 116 11.56 4.90 2.50
N VAL A 117 10.68 4.90 3.51
CA VAL A 117 9.64 3.85 3.65
C VAL A 117 8.73 3.78 2.42
N TYR A 118 8.34 4.95 1.89
CA TYR A 118 7.43 5.04 0.74
C TYR A 118 8.12 5.34 -0.59
N GLU A 119 9.45 5.51 -0.59
CA GLU A 119 10.20 5.73 -1.82
C GLU A 119 10.25 4.45 -2.67
N LEU A 120 9.67 4.49 -3.87
CA LEU A 120 9.59 3.34 -4.77
C LEU A 120 10.96 2.85 -5.25
N SER A 121 11.99 3.74 -5.28
CA SER A 121 13.38 3.35 -5.54
C SER A 121 13.98 2.50 -4.42
N ASN A 122 13.40 2.54 -3.22
CA ASN A 122 13.87 1.79 -2.07
C ASN A 122 13.14 0.45 -1.87
N SER A 123 12.06 0.21 -2.60
CA SER A 123 11.17 -0.92 -2.30
C SER A 123 10.97 -1.84 -3.49
N PHE A 124 11.08 -3.15 -3.27
CA PHE A 124 10.95 -4.19 -4.29
C PHE A 124 10.33 -5.46 -3.72
N ARG A 125 9.85 -6.35 -4.61
CA ARG A 125 9.28 -7.64 -4.22
C ARG A 125 10.35 -8.60 -3.74
N GLN A 126 10.21 -9.09 -2.53
CA GLN A 126 11.07 -10.11 -1.93
C GLN A 126 10.26 -11.29 -1.43
N CYS A 127 10.86 -12.47 -1.35
CA CYS A 127 10.31 -13.58 -0.57
C CYS A 127 10.71 -13.45 0.92
N SER A 128 9.98 -14.13 1.79
CA SER A 128 10.25 -14.07 3.23
C SER A 128 11.64 -14.61 3.61
N SER A 129 12.15 -15.61 2.87
CA SER A 129 13.50 -16.15 3.09
C SER A 129 14.57 -15.11 2.80
N HIS A 130 14.50 -14.42 1.64
CA HIS A 130 15.47 -13.38 1.29
C HIS A 130 15.37 -12.14 2.18
N ASN A 131 14.17 -11.75 2.56
CA ASN A 131 14.00 -10.64 3.50
C ASN A 131 14.69 -10.93 4.85
N LYS A 132 14.57 -12.18 5.34
CA LYS A 132 15.25 -12.60 6.56
C LYS A 132 16.77 -12.71 6.38
N ILE A 133 17.25 -13.22 5.24
CA ILE A 133 18.70 -13.30 4.96
C ILE A 133 19.30 -11.89 4.91
N HIS A 134 18.62 -10.95 4.28
CA HIS A 134 19.06 -9.56 4.23
C HIS A 134 19.20 -8.94 5.62
N ASP A 135 18.25 -9.20 6.50
CA ASP A 135 18.24 -8.60 7.84
C ASP A 135 19.28 -9.28 8.78
N ASP A 136 19.36 -10.61 8.74
CA ASP A 136 20.07 -11.39 9.77
C ASP A 136 21.45 -11.91 9.35
N VAL A 137 21.66 -12.21 8.06
CA VAL A 137 22.82 -13.00 7.60
C VAL A 137 23.74 -12.21 6.67
N ASN A 138 23.19 -11.53 5.68
CA ASN A 138 23.96 -10.78 4.69
C ASN A 138 23.29 -9.45 4.36
N PRO A 139 23.55 -8.39 5.12
CA PRO A 139 22.94 -7.07 4.90
C PRO A 139 23.35 -6.41 3.58
N LEU A 140 24.38 -6.91 2.91
CA LEU A 140 24.86 -6.35 1.63
C LEU A 140 24.19 -6.97 0.41
N ILE A 141 23.54 -8.13 0.53
CA ILE A 141 22.95 -8.83 -0.62
C ILE A 141 21.98 -7.96 -1.42
N TYR A 142 21.16 -7.17 -0.74
CA TYR A 142 20.18 -6.33 -1.38
C TYR A 142 20.79 -5.04 -1.95
N PRO A 143 21.63 -4.30 -1.22
CA PRO A 143 22.40 -3.19 -1.79
C PRO A 143 23.27 -3.59 -2.98
N ASP A 144 23.94 -4.75 -2.96
CA ASP A 144 24.77 -5.22 -4.06
C ASP A 144 23.92 -5.56 -5.30
N TRP A 145 22.80 -6.28 -5.11
CA TRP A 145 21.85 -6.50 -6.18
C TRP A 145 21.35 -5.18 -6.77
N TYR A 146 21.01 -4.21 -5.91
CA TYR A 146 20.52 -2.91 -6.33
C TYR A 146 21.56 -2.15 -7.15
N ALA A 147 22.82 -2.10 -6.68
CA ALA A 147 23.91 -1.45 -7.40
C ALA A 147 24.17 -2.10 -8.77
N ASN A 148 24.11 -3.43 -8.86
CA ASN A 148 24.27 -4.16 -10.11
C ASN A 148 23.13 -3.89 -11.11
N LYS A 149 21.90 -3.79 -10.63
CA LYS A 149 20.71 -3.59 -11.46
C LYS A 149 20.53 -2.13 -11.90
N TRP A 150 20.64 -1.21 -10.96
CA TRP A 150 20.26 0.19 -11.13
C TRP A 150 21.44 1.16 -11.24
N GLY A 151 22.64 0.68 -10.92
CA GLY A 151 23.88 1.45 -10.92
C GLY A 151 24.32 1.89 -9.53
N SER A 152 25.63 1.99 -9.35
CA SER A 152 26.24 2.44 -8.08
C SER A 152 25.85 3.88 -7.73
N ARG A 153 25.59 4.71 -8.73
CA ARG A 153 25.10 6.07 -8.54
C ARG A 153 23.71 6.09 -7.88
N ALA A 154 22.78 5.26 -8.37
CA ALA A 154 21.45 5.14 -7.78
C ALA A 154 21.51 4.67 -6.33
N LEU A 155 22.37 3.68 -6.02
CA LEU A 155 22.58 3.23 -4.64
C LEU A 155 23.16 4.34 -3.75
N LYS A 156 24.14 5.10 -4.27
CA LYS A 156 24.69 6.23 -3.53
C LYS A 156 23.63 7.28 -3.23
N MET A 157 22.85 7.66 -4.23
CA MET A 157 21.77 8.63 -4.06
C MET A 157 20.72 8.14 -3.06
N LEU A 158 20.38 6.84 -3.07
CA LEU A 158 19.47 6.24 -2.12
C LEU A 158 20.00 6.33 -0.68
N LYS A 159 21.29 6.05 -0.48
CA LYS A 159 21.96 6.22 0.82
C LYS A 159 22.04 7.67 1.27
N ASP A 160 22.34 8.58 0.35
CA ASP A 160 22.43 10.03 0.64
C ASP A 160 21.05 10.63 0.99
N ALA A 161 19.95 10.04 0.47
CA ALA A 161 18.58 10.44 0.79
C ALA A 161 18.07 9.89 2.13
N GLN A 162 18.85 9.06 2.82
CA GLN A 162 18.46 8.50 4.11
C GLN A 162 18.32 9.63 5.16
N ARG A 163 17.09 9.79 5.66
CA ARG A 163 16.75 10.77 6.70
C ARG A 163 15.89 10.10 7.75
N HIS A 164 16.00 10.57 8.99
CA HIS A 164 15.14 10.11 10.09
C HIS A 164 13.85 10.94 10.21
N ASP A 165 13.80 12.09 9.56
CA ASP A 165 12.61 12.93 9.55
C ASP A 165 11.48 12.21 8.85
N ASP A 166 10.32 12.22 9.49
CA ASP A 166 9.11 11.62 8.94
C ASP A 166 8.36 12.66 8.09
N TYR A 167 7.56 12.19 7.15
CA TYR A 167 6.74 13.03 6.30
C TYR A 167 5.71 13.84 7.09
N GLU A 168 5.46 15.06 6.68
CA GLU A 168 4.31 15.83 7.12
C GLU A 168 3.00 15.22 6.60
N THR A 169 1.88 15.50 7.27
CA THR A 169 0.58 14.93 6.88
C THR A 169 0.15 15.38 5.48
N ALA A 170 0.51 16.61 5.09
CA ALA A 170 0.24 17.12 3.74
C ALA A 170 1.05 16.37 2.69
N GLU A 171 2.34 16.12 2.93
CA GLU A 171 3.21 15.34 2.03
C GLU A 171 2.68 13.91 1.82
N LEU A 172 2.27 13.24 2.91
CA LEU A 172 1.67 11.90 2.81
C LEU A 172 0.40 11.89 1.96
N ARG A 173 -0.44 12.94 2.08
CA ARG A 173 -1.64 13.10 1.25
C ARG A 173 -1.28 13.24 -0.22
N ASP A 174 -0.32 14.10 -0.54
CA ASP A 174 0.09 14.36 -1.92
C ASP A 174 0.74 13.14 -2.55
N MET A 175 1.51 12.36 -1.77
CA MET A 175 2.04 11.07 -2.20
C MET A 175 0.93 10.05 -2.49
N VAL A 176 -0.15 10.00 -1.68
CA VAL A 176 -1.29 9.12 -1.96
C VAL A 176 -1.91 9.44 -3.31
N ILE A 177 -2.10 10.72 -3.64
CA ILE A 177 -2.62 11.16 -4.94
C ILE A 177 -1.67 10.73 -6.06
N THR A 178 -0.40 11.08 -5.94
CA THR A 178 0.63 10.77 -6.95
C THR A 178 0.74 9.27 -7.23
N TYR A 179 0.74 8.45 -6.19
CA TYR A 179 0.87 6.99 -6.34
C TYR A 179 -0.42 6.33 -6.85
N SER A 180 -1.57 6.93 -6.56
CA SER A 180 -2.84 6.50 -7.16
C SER A 180 -2.85 6.74 -8.66
N ASP A 181 -2.43 7.93 -9.09
CA ASP A 181 -2.34 8.29 -10.51
C ASP A 181 -1.29 7.41 -11.22
N LEU A 182 -0.13 7.20 -10.60
CA LEU A 182 0.90 6.31 -11.12
C LEU A 182 0.36 4.88 -11.29
N TYR A 183 -0.35 4.35 -10.29
CA TYR A 183 -0.93 3.02 -10.38
C TYR A 183 -1.97 2.90 -11.50
N ASP A 184 -2.79 3.93 -11.71
CA ASP A 184 -3.76 3.95 -12.80
C ASP A 184 -3.10 3.98 -14.18
N MET A 185 -1.94 4.63 -14.32
CA MET A 185 -1.17 4.67 -15.57
C MET A 185 -0.57 3.31 -15.96
N ARG A 186 -0.54 2.31 -15.07
CA ARG A 186 0.11 1.00 -15.30
C ARG A 186 -0.34 0.28 -16.58
N PHE A 187 -1.60 0.43 -16.96
CA PHE A 187 -2.13 -0.18 -18.17
C PHE A 187 -1.50 0.39 -19.45
N SER A 188 -1.18 1.69 -19.44
CA SER A 188 -0.50 2.34 -20.55
C SER A 188 0.95 1.88 -20.70
N PHE A 189 1.56 1.39 -19.60
CA PHE A 189 2.96 0.98 -19.56
C PHE A 189 3.16 -0.56 -19.54
N SER A 190 2.11 -1.34 -19.71
CA SER A 190 2.18 -2.82 -19.63
C SER A 190 3.12 -3.44 -20.66
N SER A 191 3.24 -2.83 -21.87
CA SER A 191 4.12 -3.26 -22.96
C SER A 191 5.37 -2.39 -23.14
N SER A 192 5.59 -1.40 -22.26
CA SER A 192 6.69 -0.44 -22.37
C SER A 192 8.03 -1.04 -21.95
N THR A 193 9.11 -0.41 -22.42
CA THR A 193 10.46 -0.77 -22.03
C THR A 193 10.73 -0.46 -20.55
N LEU A 194 11.85 -0.99 -20.02
CA LEU A 194 12.27 -0.65 -18.66
C LEU A 194 12.57 0.85 -18.52
N ALA A 195 13.17 1.46 -19.56
CA ALA A 195 13.47 2.90 -19.57
C ALA A 195 12.19 3.73 -19.46
N ASP A 196 11.15 3.41 -20.27
CA ASP A 196 9.85 4.11 -20.21
C ASP A 196 9.22 4.03 -18.82
N LYS A 197 9.28 2.87 -18.19
CA LYS A 197 8.74 2.68 -16.83
C LYS A 197 9.53 3.44 -15.76
N VAL A 198 10.85 3.56 -15.93
CA VAL A 198 11.71 4.37 -15.04
C VAL A 198 11.40 5.85 -15.23
N GLU A 199 11.30 6.32 -16.49
CA GLU A 199 10.96 7.70 -16.80
C GLU A 199 9.58 8.09 -16.24
N ALA A 200 8.60 7.22 -16.37
CA ALA A 200 7.27 7.41 -15.80
C ALA A 200 7.23 7.39 -14.25
N GLY A 201 8.31 7.02 -13.56
CA GLY A 201 8.40 7.05 -12.10
C GLY A 201 8.04 5.76 -11.37
N PHE A 202 7.68 4.67 -12.06
CA PHE A 202 7.31 3.40 -11.38
C PHE A 202 8.43 2.79 -10.53
N TYR A 203 9.68 3.15 -10.81
CA TYR A 203 10.84 2.71 -10.04
C TYR A 203 11.33 3.78 -9.05
N GLY A 204 10.58 4.88 -8.90
CA GLY A 204 10.86 5.93 -7.93
C GLY A 204 11.74 7.06 -8.47
N SER A 205 11.76 8.15 -7.72
CA SER A 205 12.42 9.39 -8.12
C SER A 205 13.95 9.24 -8.17
N ILE A 206 14.52 8.50 -7.23
CA ILE A 206 15.97 8.35 -7.09
C ILE A 206 16.59 7.57 -8.27
N ILE A 207 15.98 6.45 -8.67
CA ILE A 207 16.44 5.69 -9.84
C ILE A 207 16.30 6.54 -11.09
N ARG A 208 15.15 7.21 -11.28
CA ARG A 208 14.91 8.07 -12.41
C ARG A 208 15.97 9.18 -12.51
N GLU A 209 16.22 9.89 -11.44
CA GLU A 209 17.21 10.97 -11.41
C GLU A 209 18.64 10.46 -11.65
N ALA A 210 19.00 9.30 -11.10
CA ALA A 210 20.31 8.68 -11.33
C ALA A 210 20.51 8.36 -12.82
N TRP A 211 19.47 7.80 -13.48
CA TRP A 211 19.53 7.44 -14.88
C TRP A 211 19.54 8.65 -15.82
N ILE A 212 18.85 9.72 -15.48
CA ILE A 212 18.96 11.01 -16.20
C ILE A 212 20.41 11.52 -16.12
N LYS A 213 21.01 11.53 -14.92
CA LYS A 213 22.39 11.98 -14.72
C LYS A 213 23.45 11.09 -15.40
N GLU A 214 23.09 9.86 -15.71
CA GLU A 214 23.92 8.90 -16.46
C GLU A 214 23.64 8.91 -17.97
N GLY A 215 22.68 9.70 -18.43
CA GLY A 215 22.26 9.75 -19.85
C GLY A 215 21.61 8.45 -20.35
N ARG A 216 20.95 7.70 -19.46
CA ARG A 216 20.27 6.43 -19.80
C ARG A 216 18.81 6.63 -20.22
N ILE A 217 18.22 7.74 -19.84
CA ILE A 217 16.88 8.25 -20.21
C ILE A 217 16.93 9.77 -20.32
#